data_4ba03debcd77a125b352437d82aacdf5
#
_entry.id   4ba03debcd77a125b352437d82aacdf5
#
_cell.length_a   1.000
_cell.length_b   1.000
_cell.length_c   1.000
_cell.angle_alpha   90.00
_cell.angle_beta   90.00
_cell.angle_gamma   90.00
#
_symmetry.space_group_name_H-M   'P 1'
#
loop_
_entity.id
_entity.type
_entity.pdbx_description
1 polymer ?
#
loop_
_entity_poly.entity_id
_entity_poly.type
_entity_poly.pdbx_seq_one_letter_code
_entity_poly.pdbx_strand_id
1 'polypeptide(L)'
;KINIYYGGRGVIDDPTVAVINRITSVLEELRVKVERFNLYEQKNGIMSLPQSLKEADAIILASTVEWFGIGGYMHTFLDACWLYGDKNKIAGTYMFPIVMSKAYGEREGLLELTNAWEMLGGKACNGLSAYVEDTSDFELNSGYMELVEKKAEEMYRAVSQKFVTMPTSNKAIKQNIVSDTISLTPQESEQLSKYAADDAYVKKQKEDIEELAGLFRGMLEEEEKGGDEHYIKAFKEHYVPQGNFAATYLIKIDN
;
A
#
# COMPACT_ATOMS: atom_id res chain seq x y z
N LYS A 1 3.81 17.98 10.80
CA LYS A 1 3.60 17.65 9.39
C LYS A 1 2.64 16.49 9.27
N ILE A 2 1.66 16.56 8.36
CA ILE A 2 0.72 15.49 8.05
C ILE A 2 0.86 15.14 6.57
N ASN A 3 1.03 13.85 6.27
CA ASN A 3 1.04 13.35 4.90
C ASN A 3 -0.32 12.70 4.59
N ILE A 4 -0.84 12.96 3.40
CA ILE A 4 -2.08 12.36 2.90
C ILE A 4 -1.73 11.42 1.75
N TYR A 5 -2.08 10.15 1.88
CA TYR A 5 -1.96 9.14 0.84
C TYR A 5 -3.35 8.81 0.32
N TYR A 6 -3.61 9.19 -0.91
CA TYR A 6 -4.90 8.99 -1.55
C TYR A 6 -4.83 7.83 -2.55
N GLY A 7 -5.63 6.79 -2.32
CA GLY A 7 -5.64 5.55 -3.10
C GLY A 7 -6.64 5.50 -4.24
N GLY A 8 -7.55 6.48 -4.34
CA GLY A 8 -8.52 6.55 -5.44
C GLY A 8 -7.89 7.05 -6.74
N ARG A 9 -8.67 7.01 -7.82
CA ARG A 9 -8.20 7.40 -9.16
C ARG A 9 -8.23 8.89 -9.43
N GLY A 10 -8.80 9.69 -8.53
CA GLY A 10 -8.89 11.13 -8.70
C GLY A 10 -9.81 11.54 -9.85
N VAL A 11 -10.87 10.79 -10.09
CA VAL A 11 -11.88 11.14 -11.11
C VAL A 11 -12.58 12.43 -10.74
N ILE A 12 -13.09 13.12 -11.74
CA ILE A 12 -13.97 14.28 -11.55
C ILE A 12 -15.16 13.81 -10.69
N ASP A 13 -15.54 14.61 -9.68
CA ASP A 13 -16.63 14.27 -8.79
C ASP A 13 -16.32 13.13 -7.78
N ASP A 14 -15.07 13.08 -7.29
CA ASP A 14 -14.66 12.15 -6.23
C ASP A 14 -14.90 12.75 -4.84
N PRO A 15 -15.80 12.16 -4.03
CA PRO A 15 -16.15 12.71 -2.72
C PRO A 15 -14.97 12.64 -1.73
N THR A 16 -14.04 11.70 -1.89
CA THR A 16 -12.85 11.63 -1.05
C THR A 16 -11.93 12.82 -1.30
N VAL A 17 -11.79 13.24 -2.56
CA VAL A 17 -10.98 14.42 -2.92
C VAL A 17 -11.59 15.69 -2.31
N ALA A 18 -12.92 15.85 -2.36
CA ALA A 18 -13.63 16.97 -1.73
C ALA A 18 -13.33 17.04 -0.23
N VAL A 19 -13.46 15.92 0.48
CA VAL A 19 -13.16 15.81 1.91
C VAL A 19 -11.69 16.12 2.21
N ILE A 20 -10.75 15.56 1.44
CA ILE A 20 -9.31 15.83 1.61
C ILE A 20 -9.02 17.32 1.40
N ASN A 21 -9.63 17.96 0.41
CA ASN A 21 -9.48 19.40 0.17
C ASN A 21 -9.91 20.22 1.38
N ARG A 22 -11.08 19.91 1.94
CA ARG A 22 -11.58 20.63 3.11
C ARG A 22 -10.71 20.42 4.35
N ILE A 23 -10.33 19.16 4.63
CA ILE A 23 -9.41 18.84 5.74
C ILE A 23 -8.09 19.57 5.58
N THR A 24 -7.53 19.59 4.38
CA THR A 24 -6.27 20.31 4.12
C THR A 24 -6.39 21.79 4.43
N SER A 25 -7.44 22.46 3.96
CA SER A 25 -7.67 23.88 4.26
C SER A 25 -7.67 24.16 5.77
N VAL A 26 -8.40 23.37 6.56
CA VAL A 26 -8.43 23.53 8.01
C VAL A 26 -7.08 23.27 8.66
N LEU A 27 -6.37 22.22 8.23
CA LEU A 27 -5.04 21.92 8.77
C LEU A 27 -4.01 23.02 8.44
N GLU A 28 -4.10 23.61 7.25
CA GLU A 28 -3.23 24.73 6.83
C GLU A 28 -3.54 26.00 7.62
N GLU A 29 -4.82 26.31 7.91
CA GLU A 29 -5.23 27.39 8.82
C GLU A 29 -4.65 27.18 10.23
N LEU A 30 -4.56 25.93 10.68
CA LEU A 30 -3.91 25.56 11.94
C LEU A 30 -2.36 25.50 11.82
N ARG A 31 -1.78 25.98 10.70
CA ARG A 31 -0.34 26.01 10.42
C ARG A 31 0.33 24.63 10.39
N VAL A 32 -0.41 23.60 10.03
CA VAL A 32 0.13 22.26 9.79
C VAL A 32 0.63 22.17 8.37
N LYS A 33 1.86 21.72 8.19
CA LYS A 33 2.37 21.41 6.85
C LYS A 33 1.71 20.12 6.35
N VAL A 34 0.97 20.22 5.26
CA VAL A 34 0.33 19.07 4.60
C VAL A 34 1.05 18.73 3.31
N GLU A 35 1.30 17.46 3.08
CA GLU A 35 1.86 16.94 1.83
C GLU A 35 0.96 15.82 1.30
N ARG A 36 0.66 15.84 0.01
CA ARG A 36 -0.29 14.92 -0.62
C ARG A 36 0.41 14.01 -1.61
N PHE A 37 0.06 12.74 -1.58
CA PHE A 37 0.53 11.70 -2.48
C PHE A 37 -0.68 11.02 -3.12
N ASN A 38 -0.85 11.18 -4.43
CA ASN A 38 -1.81 10.43 -5.21
C ASN A 38 -1.16 9.12 -5.66
N LEU A 39 -1.62 7.99 -5.10
CA LEU A 39 -1.03 6.69 -5.35
C LEU A 39 -1.23 6.22 -6.80
N TYR A 40 -2.35 6.60 -7.43
CA TYR A 40 -2.60 6.28 -8.83
C TYR A 40 -1.61 7.00 -9.76
N GLU A 41 -1.37 8.29 -9.52
CA GLU A 41 -0.41 9.06 -10.32
C GLU A 41 1.02 8.57 -10.11
N GLN A 42 1.33 8.13 -8.90
CA GLN A 42 2.65 7.66 -8.49
C GLN A 42 2.78 6.13 -8.53
N LYS A 43 1.94 5.45 -9.30
CA LYS A 43 1.84 3.98 -9.34
C LYS A 43 3.17 3.26 -9.54
N ASN A 44 4.09 3.84 -10.30
CA ASN A 44 5.41 3.27 -10.56
C ASN A 44 6.41 3.49 -9.40
N GLY A 45 6.08 4.37 -8.45
CA GLY A 45 6.94 4.76 -7.32
C GLY A 45 6.37 4.40 -5.94
N ILE A 46 5.23 3.73 -5.84
CA ILE A 46 4.55 3.43 -4.57
C ILE A 46 5.50 2.74 -3.57
N MET A 47 6.35 1.83 -4.05
CA MET A 47 7.28 1.08 -3.20
C MET A 47 8.33 1.97 -2.50
N SER A 48 8.59 3.18 -2.99
CA SER A 48 9.48 4.15 -2.37
C SER A 48 8.79 5.12 -1.41
N LEU A 49 7.45 5.23 -1.47
CA LEU A 49 6.68 6.18 -0.66
C LEU A 49 6.80 5.99 0.87
N PRO A 50 7.04 4.77 1.42
CA PRO A 50 7.28 4.65 2.86
C PRO A 50 8.42 5.52 3.40
N GLN A 51 9.35 5.95 2.55
CA GLN A 51 10.41 6.88 2.95
C GLN A 51 9.85 8.27 3.35
N SER A 52 8.73 8.71 2.76
CA SER A 52 8.09 9.98 3.09
C SER A 52 7.47 10.01 4.49
N LEU A 53 7.24 8.83 5.12
CA LEU A 53 6.77 8.74 6.50
C LEU A 53 7.78 9.30 7.51
N LYS A 54 9.07 9.34 7.19
CA LYS A 54 10.13 9.76 8.12
C LYS A 54 9.88 11.14 8.74
N GLU A 55 9.33 12.05 7.97
CA GLU A 55 9.09 13.44 8.39
C GLU A 55 7.67 13.72 8.88
N ALA A 56 6.75 12.77 8.77
CA ALA A 56 5.35 12.95 9.13
C ALA A 56 5.09 12.62 10.61
N ASP A 57 4.40 13.50 11.33
CA ASP A 57 3.90 13.23 12.69
C ASP A 57 2.64 12.39 12.66
N ALA A 58 1.85 12.55 11.59
CA ALA A 58 0.66 11.76 11.33
C ALA A 58 0.45 11.58 9.83
N ILE A 59 -0.41 10.61 9.49
CA ILE A 59 -0.84 10.37 8.12
C ILE A 59 -2.35 10.28 8.02
N ILE A 60 -2.85 10.58 6.83
CA ILE A 60 -4.21 10.29 6.42
C ILE A 60 -4.13 9.24 5.32
N LEU A 61 -4.78 8.11 5.51
CA LEU A 61 -5.01 7.13 4.46
C LEU A 61 -6.42 7.34 3.94
N ALA A 62 -6.53 7.80 2.70
CA ALA A 62 -7.80 8.17 2.10
C ALA A 62 -8.09 7.36 0.84
N SER A 63 -9.29 6.83 0.72
CA SER A 63 -9.72 6.09 -0.47
C SER A 63 -11.19 6.28 -0.75
N THR A 64 -11.53 6.24 -2.03
CA THR A 64 -12.92 6.03 -2.48
C THR A 64 -13.09 4.52 -2.70
N VAL A 65 -14.21 3.97 -2.21
CA VAL A 65 -14.44 2.53 -2.35
C VAL A 65 -14.45 2.11 -3.80
N GLU A 66 -13.60 1.16 -4.13
CA GLU A 66 -13.54 0.49 -5.41
C GLU A 66 -13.61 -1.03 -5.19
N TRP A 67 -14.41 -1.74 -5.99
CA TRP A 67 -14.51 -3.19 -5.90
C TRP A 67 -14.71 -3.73 -4.47
N PHE A 68 -15.59 -3.09 -3.70
CA PHE A 68 -15.93 -3.46 -2.31
C PHE A 68 -14.84 -3.20 -1.26
N GLY A 69 -13.76 -2.49 -1.58
CA GLY A 69 -12.64 -2.23 -0.67
C GLY A 69 -11.90 -0.94 -0.96
N ILE A 70 -10.73 -0.81 -0.36
CA ILE A 70 -9.89 0.41 -0.40
C ILE A 70 -9.10 0.59 -1.70
N GLY A 71 -9.22 -0.35 -2.64
CA GLY A 71 -8.55 -0.29 -3.94
C GLY A 71 -7.11 -0.81 -3.95
N GLY A 72 -6.66 -1.28 -5.12
CA GLY A 72 -5.37 -1.97 -5.26
C GLY A 72 -4.15 -1.09 -4.99
N TYR A 73 -4.20 0.21 -5.31
CA TYR A 73 -3.06 1.11 -5.06
C TYR A 73 -2.85 1.36 -3.56
N MET A 74 -3.92 1.43 -2.77
CA MET A 74 -3.82 1.55 -1.33
C MET A 74 -3.24 0.27 -0.71
N HIS A 75 -3.67 -0.91 -1.17
CA HIS A 75 -3.06 -2.18 -0.75
C HIS A 75 -1.56 -2.22 -1.09
N THR A 76 -1.19 -1.84 -2.30
CA THR A 76 0.23 -1.77 -2.70
C THR A 76 1.04 -0.83 -1.81
N PHE A 77 0.46 0.30 -1.37
CA PHE A 77 1.13 1.20 -0.43
C PHE A 77 1.28 0.57 0.97
N LEU A 78 0.25 -0.12 1.46
CA LEU A 78 0.32 -0.84 2.73
C LEU A 78 1.36 -1.97 2.70
N ASP A 79 1.42 -2.73 1.59
CA ASP A 79 2.47 -3.73 1.36
C ASP A 79 3.86 -3.10 1.32
N ALA A 80 4.01 -1.95 0.66
CA ALA A 80 5.26 -1.21 0.66
C ALA A 80 5.67 -0.76 2.07
N CYS A 81 4.72 -0.32 2.90
CA CYS A 81 4.96 0.02 4.30
C CYS A 81 5.38 -1.20 5.12
N TRP A 82 4.80 -2.37 4.86
CA TRP A 82 5.19 -3.63 5.50
C TRP A 82 6.63 -4.03 5.17
N LEU A 83 7.00 -3.95 3.88
CA LEU A 83 8.29 -4.42 3.38
C LEU A 83 9.44 -3.42 3.64
N TYR A 84 9.17 -2.12 3.47
CA TYR A 84 10.21 -1.08 3.42
C TYR A 84 10.02 0.04 4.44
N GLY A 85 8.89 0.04 5.18
CA GLY A 85 8.62 1.05 6.19
C GLY A 85 9.51 0.91 7.42
N ASP A 86 9.95 2.04 7.99
CA ASP A 86 10.61 2.07 9.29
C ASP A 86 9.59 1.72 10.39
N LYS A 87 9.74 0.54 10.98
CA LYS A 87 8.81 -0.01 11.99
C LYS A 87 8.70 0.89 13.22
N ASN A 88 9.80 1.50 13.66
CA ASN A 88 9.79 2.41 14.80
C ASN A 88 9.05 3.70 14.49
N LYS A 89 9.22 4.21 13.28
CA LYS A 89 8.51 5.39 12.81
C LYS A 89 7.01 5.11 12.68
N ILE A 90 6.62 4.00 12.07
CA ILE A 90 5.22 3.58 11.94
C ILE A 90 4.58 3.45 13.32
N ALA A 91 5.25 2.83 14.30
CA ALA A 91 4.74 2.67 15.66
C ALA A 91 4.48 4.01 16.38
N GLY A 92 5.21 5.05 16.02
CA GLY A 92 5.01 6.42 16.53
C GLY A 92 3.96 7.24 15.76
N THR A 93 3.59 6.84 14.55
CA THR A 93 2.80 7.64 13.63
C THR A 93 1.29 7.42 13.83
N TYR A 94 0.55 8.53 13.98
CA TYR A 94 -0.91 8.52 14.00
C TYR A 94 -1.47 8.39 12.59
N MET A 95 -2.48 7.54 12.40
CA MET A 95 -3.16 7.38 11.13
C MET A 95 -4.66 7.64 11.27
N PHE A 96 -5.18 8.45 10.37
CA PHE A 96 -6.59 8.78 10.27
C PHE A 96 -7.13 8.24 8.95
N PRO A 97 -8.01 7.22 8.97
CA PRO A 97 -8.60 6.68 7.78
C PRO A 97 -9.76 7.57 7.29
N ILE A 98 -9.83 7.79 5.98
CA ILE A 98 -10.94 8.48 5.31
C ILE A 98 -11.41 7.60 4.17
N VAL A 99 -12.67 7.16 4.22
CA VAL A 99 -13.21 6.30 3.16
C VAL A 99 -14.60 6.78 2.76
N MET A 100 -14.71 7.19 1.51
CA MET A 100 -15.98 7.60 0.93
C MET A 100 -16.47 6.57 -0.07
N SER A 101 -17.77 6.46 -0.26
CA SER A 101 -18.35 5.59 -1.28
C SER A 101 -19.48 6.28 -2.05
N LYS A 102 -19.66 5.89 -3.30
CA LYS A 102 -20.81 6.26 -4.13
C LYS A 102 -21.85 5.13 -4.23
N ALA A 103 -21.60 4.00 -3.58
CA ALA A 103 -22.50 2.86 -3.57
C ALA A 103 -22.62 2.24 -2.17
N TYR A 104 -21.55 1.65 -1.66
CA TYR A 104 -21.51 0.96 -0.36
C TYR A 104 -20.07 0.61 0.00
N GLY A 105 -19.85 0.13 1.23
CA GLY A 105 -18.56 -0.44 1.66
C GLY A 105 -17.62 0.57 2.32
N GLU A 106 -18.06 1.80 2.60
CA GLU A 106 -17.24 2.83 3.24
C GLU A 106 -16.83 2.46 4.67
N ARG A 107 -17.71 1.75 5.39
CA ARG A 107 -17.41 1.30 6.77
C ARG A 107 -16.42 0.16 6.80
N GLU A 108 -16.59 -0.79 5.89
CA GLU A 108 -15.69 -1.93 5.70
C GLU A 108 -14.30 -1.43 5.29
N GLY A 109 -14.22 -0.51 4.35
CA GLY A 109 -12.96 0.11 3.94
C GLY A 109 -12.28 0.91 5.06
N LEU A 110 -13.06 1.63 5.88
CA LEU A 110 -12.52 2.31 7.06
C LEU A 110 -11.91 1.33 8.05
N LEU A 111 -12.62 0.23 8.32
CA LEU A 111 -12.14 -0.83 9.21
C LEU A 111 -10.89 -1.51 8.65
N GLU A 112 -10.87 -1.76 7.36
CA GLU A 112 -9.74 -2.36 6.66
C GLU A 112 -8.46 -1.51 6.83
N LEU A 113 -8.53 -0.19 6.57
CA LEU A 113 -7.41 0.73 6.77
C LEU A 113 -6.95 0.77 8.23
N THR A 114 -7.92 0.79 9.16
CA THR A 114 -7.65 0.79 10.60
C THR A 114 -6.88 -0.46 11.00
N ASN A 115 -7.40 -1.63 10.64
CA ASN A 115 -6.80 -2.92 10.96
C ASN A 115 -5.41 -3.06 10.32
N ALA A 116 -5.27 -2.70 9.05
CA ALA A 116 -3.99 -2.78 8.35
C ALA A 116 -2.92 -1.91 9.02
N TRP A 117 -3.25 -0.67 9.39
CA TRP A 117 -2.29 0.21 10.07
C TRP A 117 -1.90 -0.29 11.45
N GLU A 118 -2.84 -0.83 12.22
CA GLU A 118 -2.57 -1.45 13.50
C GLU A 118 -1.70 -2.70 13.37
N MET A 119 -1.93 -3.53 12.34
CA MET A 119 -1.08 -4.68 12.02
C MET A 119 0.34 -4.25 11.64
N LEU A 120 0.52 -3.11 11.00
CA LEU A 120 1.83 -2.50 10.76
C LEU A 120 2.50 -2.00 12.07
N GLY A 121 1.75 -1.95 13.17
CA GLY A 121 2.18 -1.49 14.49
C GLY A 121 1.91 -0.02 14.76
N GLY A 122 1.24 0.69 13.85
CA GLY A 122 0.93 2.10 13.95
C GLY A 122 -0.21 2.43 14.91
N LYS A 123 -0.50 3.72 15.07
CA LYS A 123 -1.58 4.22 15.92
C LYS A 123 -2.76 4.62 15.05
N ALA A 124 -3.78 3.76 14.94
CA ALA A 124 -5.00 4.13 14.24
C ALA A 124 -5.89 5.02 15.14
N CYS A 125 -6.43 6.07 14.56
CA CYS A 125 -7.34 7.00 15.18
C CYS A 125 -8.72 6.93 14.52
N ASN A 126 -9.73 7.54 15.16
CA ASN A 126 -11.08 7.60 14.60
C ASN A 126 -11.06 8.37 13.28
N GLY A 127 -11.48 7.72 12.22
CA GLY A 127 -11.53 8.27 10.88
C GLY A 127 -12.87 8.90 10.51
N LEU A 128 -13.08 9.04 9.22
CA LEU A 128 -14.30 9.51 8.59
C LEU A 128 -14.72 8.55 7.48
N SER A 129 -15.98 8.14 7.48
CA SER A 129 -16.57 7.41 6.35
C SER A 129 -17.97 7.91 6.07
N ALA A 130 -18.32 8.01 4.79
CA ALA A 130 -19.65 8.38 4.37
C ALA A 130 -19.98 7.81 2.98
N TYR A 131 -21.27 7.53 2.81
CA TYR A 131 -21.88 7.36 1.48
C TYR A 131 -22.23 8.74 0.93
N VAL A 132 -21.87 9.00 -0.31
CA VAL A 132 -22.11 10.27 -1.01
C VAL A 132 -22.59 9.94 -2.42
N GLU A 133 -23.87 10.17 -2.66
CA GLU A 133 -24.48 9.98 -3.98
C GLU A 133 -24.02 11.05 -4.98
N ASP A 134 -24.13 12.31 -4.57
CA ASP A 134 -23.71 13.48 -5.33
C ASP A 134 -22.70 14.29 -4.50
N THR A 135 -21.52 14.49 -5.06
CA THR A 135 -20.44 15.21 -4.39
C THR A 135 -20.75 16.69 -4.23
N SER A 136 -21.43 17.30 -5.20
CA SER A 136 -21.78 18.73 -5.16
C SER A 136 -22.80 18.98 -4.05
N ASP A 137 -23.83 18.14 -3.94
CA ASP A 137 -24.81 18.24 -2.86
C ASP A 137 -24.17 18.02 -1.48
N PHE A 138 -23.22 17.10 -1.39
CA PHE A 138 -22.46 16.87 -0.16
C PHE A 138 -21.64 18.10 0.23
N GLU A 139 -20.92 18.73 -0.70
CA GLU A 139 -20.11 19.93 -0.46
C GLU A 139 -20.95 21.15 -0.09
N LEU A 140 -22.15 21.28 -0.66
CA LEU A 140 -23.09 22.37 -0.34
C LEU A 140 -23.77 22.20 1.02
N ASN A 141 -23.74 21.01 1.59
CA ASN A 141 -24.32 20.74 2.90
C ASN A 141 -23.39 21.25 4.01
N SER A 142 -23.73 22.39 4.58
CA SER A 142 -22.94 23.02 5.66
C SER A 142 -22.75 22.12 6.89
N GLY A 143 -23.74 21.29 7.23
CA GLY A 143 -23.62 20.34 8.35
C GLY A 143 -22.60 19.25 8.12
N TYR A 144 -22.49 18.73 6.88
CA TYR A 144 -21.45 17.75 6.54
C TYR A 144 -20.08 18.41 6.52
N MET A 145 -19.96 19.59 5.96
CA MET A 145 -18.70 20.33 5.96
C MET A 145 -18.21 20.67 7.36
N GLU A 146 -19.10 21.07 8.26
CA GLU A 146 -18.77 21.30 9.67
C GLU A 146 -18.26 20.02 10.36
N LEU A 147 -18.83 18.85 10.05
CA LEU A 147 -18.33 17.56 10.57
C LEU A 147 -16.92 17.25 10.06
N VAL A 148 -16.65 17.52 8.78
CA VAL A 148 -15.33 17.34 8.17
C VAL A 148 -14.30 18.27 8.82
N GLU A 149 -14.65 19.53 9.06
CA GLU A 149 -13.80 20.52 9.74
C GLU A 149 -13.49 20.10 11.18
N LYS A 150 -14.52 19.72 11.94
CA LYS A 150 -14.33 19.19 13.31
C LYS A 150 -13.40 17.98 13.33
N LYS A 151 -13.51 17.11 12.30
CA LYS A 151 -12.61 15.96 12.18
C LYS A 151 -11.16 16.39 11.94
N ALA A 152 -10.92 17.41 11.12
CA ALA A 152 -9.57 17.95 10.92
C ALA A 152 -8.98 18.54 12.23
N GLU A 153 -9.80 19.26 13.01
CA GLU A 153 -9.39 19.76 14.33
C GLU A 153 -9.11 18.61 15.33
N GLU A 154 -9.91 17.53 15.30
CA GLU A 154 -9.67 16.35 16.14
C GLU A 154 -8.32 15.70 15.78
N MET A 155 -7.99 15.60 14.49
CA MET A 155 -6.70 15.11 14.02
C MET A 155 -5.56 15.97 14.56
N TYR A 156 -5.65 17.28 14.42
CA TYR A 156 -4.67 18.20 14.96
C TYR A 156 -4.49 18.04 16.48
N ARG A 157 -5.60 17.97 17.24
CA ARG A 157 -5.56 17.78 18.70
C ARG A 157 -4.95 16.45 19.09
N ALA A 158 -5.32 15.35 18.43
CA ALA A 158 -4.79 14.03 18.73
C ALA A 158 -3.26 13.97 18.59
N VAL A 159 -2.72 14.60 17.55
CA VAL A 159 -1.27 14.65 17.31
C VAL A 159 -0.56 15.58 18.29
N SER A 160 -1.07 16.81 18.46
CA SER A 160 -0.44 17.83 19.31
C SER A 160 -0.47 17.47 20.79
N GLN A 161 -1.53 16.82 21.26
CA GLN A 161 -1.69 16.34 22.64
C GLN A 161 -1.13 14.92 22.86
N LYS A 162 -0.60 14.29 21.82
CA LYS A 162 -0.02 12.93 21.87
C LYS A 162 -1.00 11.92 22.47
N PHE A 163 -2.23 11.86 21.98
CA PHE A 163 -3.24 10.95 22.48
C PHE A 163 -2.74 9.51 22.51
N VAL A 164 -3.05 8.82 23.60
CA VAL A 164 -2.76 7.41 23.76
C VAL A 164 -3.88 6.60 23.10
N THR A 165 -3.54 5.71 22.20
CA THR A 165 -4.49 4.77 21.62
C THR A 165 -4.61 3.54 22.52
N MET A 166 -5.83 3.00 22.63
CA MET A 166 -6.02 1.76 23.37
C MET A 166 -5.33 0.58 22.67
N PRO A 167 -4.81 -0.41 23.41
CA PRO A 167 -4.27 -1.60 22.81
C PRO A 167 -5.36 -2.39 22.08
N THR A 168 -5.05 -2.92 20.91
CA THR A 168 -5.96 -3.74 20.11
C THR A 168 -5.37 -5.13 19.87
N SER A 169 -6.23 -6.10 19.62
CA SER A 169 -5.81 -7.47 19.28
C SER A 169 -4.96 -7.52 18.01
N ASN A 170 -5.19 -6.60 17.05
CA ASN A 170 -4.40 -6.54 15.82
C ASN A 170 -2.91 -6.29 16.09
N LYS A 171 -2.60 -5.42 17.05
CA LYS A 171 -1.20 -5.19 17.48
C LYS A 171 -0.59 -6.41 18.16
N ALA A 172 -1.38 -7.15 18.95
CA ALA A 172 -0.93 -8.38 19.60
C ALA A 172 -0.66 -9.51 18.60
N ILE A 173 -1.51 -9.66 17.58
CA ILE A 173 -1.31 -10.66 16.51
C ILE A 173 0.04 -10.46 15.83
N LYS A 174 0.41 -9.23 15.46
CA LYS A 174 1.70 -8.96 14.84
C LYS A 174 2.87 -9.32 15.75
N GLN A 175 2.79 -8.95 17.02
CA GLN A 175 3.84 -9.28 18.00
C GLN A 175 3.99 -10.80 18.14
N ASN A 176 2.88 -11.54 18.17
CA ASN A 176 2.89 -12.98 18.25
C ASN A 176 3.47 -13.64 16.99
N ILE A 177 3.04 -13.21 15.79
CA ILE A 177 3.61 -13.72 14.54
C ILE A 177 5.12 -13.45 14.47
N VAL A 178 5.58 -12.27 14.84
CA VAL A 178 7.00 -11.92 14.82
C VAL A 178 7.75 -12.70 15.91
N SER A 179 7.19 -12.86 17.12
CA SER A 179 7.82 -13.63 18.19
C SER A 179 7.88 -15.12 17.88
N ASP A 180 6.82 -15.68 17.30
CA ASP A 180 6.78 -17.09 16.90
C ASP A 180 7.76 -17.37 15.73
N THR A 181 7.95 -16.42 14.83
CA THR A 181 8.96 -16.53 13.76
C THR A 181 10.39 -16.39 14.29
N ILE A 182 10.58 -15.62 15.37
CA ILE A 182 11.90 -15.45 16.03
C ILE A 182 12.18 -16.58 17.03
N SER A 183 11.14 -17.24 17.55
CA SER A 183 11.27 -18.30 18.57
C SER A 183 11.53 -19.71 18.00
N LEU A 184 11.78 -19.82 16.70
CA LEU A 184 12.32 -21.06 16.13
C LEU A 184 13.62 -21.40 16.85
N THR A 185 13.64 -22.55 17.49
CA THR A 185 14.87 -23.07 18.08
C THR A 185 15.93 -23.23 16.99
N PRO A 186 17.21 -23.13 17.28
CA PRO A 186 18.26 -23.35 16.28
C PRO A 186 18.08 -24.65 15.49
N GLN A 187 17.53 -25.69 16.13
CA GLN A 187 17.23 -26.98 15.51
C GLN A 187 16.07 -26.92 14.52
N GLU A 188 15.00 -26.17 14.84
CA GLU A 188 13.85 -25.95 13.93
C GLU A 188 14.24 -25.07 12.76
N SER A 189 15.08 -24.05 12.98
CA SER A 189 15.61 -23.21 11.91
C SER A 189 16.51 -24.01 10.96
N GLU A 190 17.32 -24.94 11.51
CA GLU A 190 18.14 -25.82 10.69
C GLU A 190 17.31 -26.86 9.92
N GLN A 191 16.24 -27.39 10.53
CA GLN A 191 15.32 -28.28 9.85
C GLN A 191 14.55 -27.55 8.74
N LEU A 192 14.01 -26.36 9.00
CA LEU A 192 13.32 -25.54 7.99
C LEU A 192 14.25 -25.19 6.81
N SER A 193 15.51 -24.85 7.09
CA SER A 193 16.47 -24.56 6.03
C SER A 193 16.84 -25.82 5.22
N LYS A 194 16.88 -27.00 5.84
CA LYS A 194 17.05 -28.28 5.14
C LYS A 194 15.82 -28.61 4.29
N TYR A 195 14.60 -28.48 4.83
CA TYR A 195 13.38 -28.71 4.04
C TYR A 195 13.25 -27.73 2.87
N ALA A 196 13.58 -26.46 3.08
CA ALA A 196 13.59 -25.46 1.99
C ALA A 196 14.67 -25.76 0.93
N ALA A 197 15.81 -26.35 1.32
CA ALA A 197 16.88 -26.73 0.40
C ALA A 197 16.58 -28.03 -0.37
N ASP A 198 15.83 -28.95 0.25
CA ASP A 198 15.43 -30.24 -0.34
C ASP A 198 14.07 -30.18 -1.05
N ASP A 199 13.34 -29.08 -0.98
CA ASP A 199 12.08 -28.94 -1.67
C ASP A 199 12.31 -28.95 -3.18
N ALA A 200 11.79 -29.98 -3.84
CA ALA A 200 11.89 -30.15 -5.29
C ALA A 200 11.33 -28.95 -6.07
N TYR A 201 10.37 -28.20 -5.46
CA TYR A 201 9.81 -26.98 -6.02
C TYR A 201 10.83 -25.83 -6.01
N VAL A 202 11.52 -25.61 -4.87
CA VAL A 202 12.56 -24.56 -4.75
C VAL A 202 13.75 -24.87 -5.65
N LYS A 203 14.10 -26.15 -5.77
CA LYS A 203 15.17 -26.59 -6.65
C LYS A 203 14.82 -26.36 -8.12
N LYS A 204 13.58 -26.70 -8.50
CA LYS A 204 13.07 -26.44 -9.85
C LYS A 204 12.99 -24.95 -10.17
N GLN A 205 12.53 -24.11 -9.22
CA GLN A 205 12.53 -22.65 -9.42
C GLN A 205 13.94 -22.06 -9.59
N LYS A 206 14.92 -22.58 -8.86
CA LYS A 206 16.32 -22.15 -9.04
C LYS A 206 16.86 -22.56 -10.41
N GLU A 207 16.58 -23.78 -10.85
CA GLU A 207 16.94 -24.26 -12.19
C GLU A 207 16.28 -23.41 -13.28
N ASP A 208 14.98 -23.10 -13.15
CA ASP A 208 14.24 -22.25 -14.09
C ASP A 208 14.80 -20.80 -14.12
N ILE A 209 15.21 -20.25 -12.98
CA ILE A 209 15.82 -18.91 -12.89
C ILE A 209 17.24 -18.91 -13.50
N GLU A 210 18.03 -19.94 -13.27
CA GLU A 210 19.38 -20.07 -13.86
C GLU A 210 19.31 -20.26 -15.37
N GLU A 211 18.32 -21.00 -15.87
CA GLU A 211 18.06 -21.19 -17.30
C GLU A 211 17.61 -19.88 -17.96
N LEU A 212 16.69 -19.14 -17.33
CA LEU A 212 16.27 -17.79 -17.75
C LEU A 212 17.46 -16.81 -17.76
N ALA A 213 18.27 -16.80 -16.72
CA ALA A 213 19.47 -15.95 -16.66
C ALA A 213 20.52 -16.33 -17.72
N GLY A 214 20.59 -17.59 -18.10
CA GLY A 214 21.41 -18.09 -19.21
C GLY A 214 20.92 -17.59 -20.57
N LEU A 215 19.58 -17.62 -20.76
CA LEU A 215 18.94 -17.09 -21.97
C LEU A 215 19.15 -15.59 -22.12
N PHE A 216 18.96 -14.82 -21.04
CA PHE A 216 19.21 -13.37 -21.04
C PHE A 216 20.66 -13.03 -21.36
N ARG A 217 21.61 -13.76 -20.80
CA ARG A 217 23.04 -13.59 -21.14
C ARG A 217 23.31 -13.89 -22.62
N GLY A 218 22.72 -14.95 -23.15
CA GLY A 218 22.80 -15.28 -24.57
C GLY A 218 22.20 -14.20 -25.47
N MET A 219 21.04 -13.64 -25.09
CA MET A 219 20.40 -12.53 -25.82
C MET A 219 21.28 -11.28 -25.86
N LEU A 220 21.87 -10.89 -24.74
CA LEU A 220 22.77 -9.73 -24.65
C LEU A 220 24.04 -9.94 -25.50
N GLU A 221 24.61 -11.16 -25.53
CA GLU A 221 25.77 -11.48 -26.34
C GLU A 221 25.48 -11.52 -27.86
N GLU A 222 24.20 -11.75 -28.25
CA GLU A 222 23.78 -11.70 -29.66
C GLU A 222 23.26 -10.35 -30.11
N GLU A 223 22.69 -9.55 -29.23
CA GLU A 223 22.36 -8.15 -29.49
C GLU A 223 23.64 -7.38 -29.91
N GLU A 224 24.77 -7.69 -29.26
CA GLU A 224 26.10 -7.21 -29.69
C GLU A 224 26.53 -7.72 -31.08
N LYS A 225 25.89 -8.81 -31.59
CA LYS A 225 26.20 -9.45 -32.89
C LYS A 225 25.13 -9.27 -33.96
N GLY A 226 23.98 -8.62 -33.64
CA GLY A 226 22.94 -8.24 -34.60
C GLY A 226 21.93 -9.34 -34.98
N GLY A 227 21.55 -10.22 -34.04
CA GLY A 227 20.70 -11.39 -34.33
C GLY A 227 19.43 -11.59 -33.52
N ASP A 228 18.51 -10.62 -33.52
CA ASP A 228 17.29 -10.58 -32.69
C ASP A 228 16.23 -11.68 -32.95
N GLU A 229 16.06 -12.14 -34.21
CA GLU A 229 14.91 -12.97 -34.57
C GLU A 229 14.94 -14.40 -34.00
N HIS A 230 16.13 -14.95 -33.78
CA HIS A 230 16.29 -16.35 -33.37
C HIS A 230 15.84 -16.58 -31.90
N TYR A 231 16.14 -15.66 -31.02
CA TYR A 231 15.80 -15.76 -29.58
C TYR A 231 14.34 -15.54 -29.31
N ILE A 232 13.71 -14.58 -29.97
CA ILE A 232 12.28 -14.34 -29.87
C ILE A 232 11.49 -15.58 -30.28
N LYS A 233 11.96 -16.30 -31.29
CA LYS A 233 11.34 -17.55 -31.77
C LYS A 233 11.54 -18.68 -30.76
N ALA A 234 12.73 -18.89 -30.25
CA ALA A 234 13.04 -19.92 -29.25
C ALA A 234 12.28 -19.65 -27.91
N PHE A 235 12.19 -18.41 -27.51
CA PHE A 235 11.44 -18.01 -26.33
C PHE A 235 9.94 -18.28 -26.48
N LYS A 236 9.34 -17.92 -27.61
CA LYS A 236 7.93 -18.18 -27.90
C LYS A 236 7.60 -19.67 -27.98
N GLU A 237 8.49 -20.47 -28.53
CA GLU A 237 8.31 -21.92 -28.67
C GLU A 237 8.48 -22.67 -27.35
N HIS A 238 9.34 -22.20 -26.46
CA HIS A 238 9.69 -22.94 -25.23
C HIS A 238 8.90 -22.50 -23.99
N TYR A 239 8.63 -21.21 -23.82
CA TYR A 239 8.07 -20.66 -22.58
C TYR A 239 6.58 -20.30 -22.65
N VAL A 240 6.07 -19.85 -23.78
CA VAL A 240 4.66 -19.47 -23.91
C VAL A 240 3.71 -20.66 -23.78
N PRO A 241 3.99 -21.85 -24.33
CA PRO A 241 3.11 -23.01 -24.19
C PRO A 241 3.05 -23.60 -22.78
N GLN A 242 4.03 -23.31 -21.92
CA GLN A 242 4.11 -23.87 -20.56
C GLN A 242 3.39 -23.00 -19.52
N GLY A 243 2.75 -21.90 -19.91
CA GLY A 243 1.99 -21.04 -19.00
C GLY A 243 2.85 -20.34 -17.95
N ASN A 244 4.14 -20.15 -18.21
CA ASN A 244 5.06 -19.56 -17.25
C ASN A 244 4.84 -18.05 -17.15
N PHE A 245 4.48 -17.53 -15.97
CA PHE A 245 4.14 -16.12 -15.72
C PHE A 245 5.27 -15.15 -16.11
N ALA A 246 6.51 -15.56 -16.06
CA ALA A 246 7.66 -14.74 -16.46
C ALA A 246 7.63 -14.36 -17.96
N ALA A 247 7.16 -15.28 -18.82
CA ALA A 247 7.03 -15.04 -20.26
C ALA A 247 5.99 -13.94 -20.59
N THR A 248 4.96 -13.81 -19.77
CA THR A 248 3.90 -12.81 -19.98
C THR A 248 4.36 -11.38 -19.66
N TYR A 249 5.34 -11.22 -18.80
CA TYR A 249 5.91 -9.91 -18.45
C TYR A 249 6.88 -9.38 -19.50
N LEU A 250 7.67 -10.25 -20.12
CA LEU A 250 8.64 -9.86 -21.13
C LEU A 250 8.00 -9.46 -22.47
N ILE A 251 6.88 -10.09 -22.85
CA ILE A 251 6.15 -9.75 -24.10
C ILE A 251 5.48 -8.35 -24.03
N LYS A 252 5.34 -7.76 -22.84
CA LYS A 252 4.76 -6.42 -22.65
C LYS A 252 5.77 -5.27 -22.74
N ILE A 253 7.04 -5.54 -22.86
CA ILE A 253 8.10 -4.52 -22.93
C ILE A 253 8.34 -4.06 -24.38
N ASP A 254 7.95 -4.85 -25.38
CA ASP A 254 8.18 -4.57 -26.82
C ASP A 254 6.94 -4.07 -27.60
N ASN A 255 5.96 -3.43 -26.93
CA ASN A 255 4.83 -2.78 -27.61
C ASN A 255 4.62 -1.34 -27.13
#